data_555da3b254b27e5dcc4e5953545eb263
#
_entry.id   555da3b254b27e5dcc4e5953545eb263
#
_cell.length_a   1.000
_cell.length_b   1.000
_cell.length_c   1.000
_cell.angle_alpha   90.00
_cell.angle_beta   90.00
_cell.angle_gamma   90.00
#
_symmetry.space_group_name_H-M   'P 1'
#
loop_
_entity.id
_entity.type
_entity.pdbx_description
1 polymer ?
#
loop_
_entity_poly.entity_id
_entity_poly.type
_entity_poly.pdbx_seq_one_letter_code
_entity_poly.pdbx_strand_id
1 'polypeptide(L)'
;MKRLCLSLLCALACLPARGEIGVTDVSGAGIRLAAPARRIVSLSPHITELLFAAGAGDRVVGTVDYSDYPPAAKLLPRVGGHSLDLEAIVALKPDLVLGWQSGNAVAAVARLRALGLTVHLSEPKRIEDVAGELERIGKLAGTEATANAAAKAFRERYAQLAARYSRRPSVAVFYQIWKQPLMTVNGKQIISDAIRLCGGRNVFAQLPILAPTVTVEAVIAANPEVIVASGMGESRPEWLDDWRRWTTLTAVARDNLYFVPPDLLQRHTPRILDGAEKLCIHLEAARGKRGK
;
A
#
# COMPACT_ATOMS: atom_id res chain seq x y z
N MET A 1 18.10 70.53 36.35
CA MET A 1 18.19 69.08 36.56
C MET A 1 17.05 68.39 35.75
N LYS A 2 17.35 67.98 34.51
CA LYS A 2 16.36 67.30 33.61
C LYS A 2 16.50 65.81 33.77
N ARG A 3 15.46 65.13 34.27
CA ARG A 3 15.38 63.65 34.35
C ARG A 3 14.94 63.09 33.00
N LEU A 4 15.81 62.35 32.36
CA LEU A 4 15.57 61.63 31.11
C LEU A 4 14.99 60.27 31.50
N CYS A 5 13.66 60.05 31.29
CA CYS A 5 13.03 58.73 31.39
C CYS A 5 13.28 57.93 30.10
N LEU A 6 14.11 56.93 30.20
CA LEU A 6 14.39 55.96 29.12
C LEU A 6 13.32 54.87 29.16
N SER A 7 12.31 54.96 28.27
CA SER A 7 11.26 53.94 28.12
C SER A 7 11.80 52.78 27.27
N LEU A 8 12.11 51.67 27.94
CA LEU A 8 12.52 50.41 27.29
C LEU A 8 11.27 49.73 26.71
N LEU A 9 11.10 49.83 25.38
CA LEU A 9 10.02 49.14 24.66
C LEU A 9 10.43 47.68 24.46
N CYS A 10 9.89 46.78 25.29
CA CYS A 10 9.97 45.33 25.09
C CYS A 10 9.09 44.91 23.91
N ALA A 11 9.68 44.73 22.73
CA ALA A 11 9.02 44.09 21.61
C ALA A 11 8.85 42.61 21.89
N LEU A 12 7.69 42.19 22.40
CA LEU A 12 7.29 40.79 22.45
C LEU A 12 7.15 40.28 21.01
N ALA A 13 8.13 39.53 20.52
CA ALA A 13 8.03 38.81 19.29
C ALA A 13 6.96 37.68 19.50
N CYS A 14 5.73 37.92 19.04
CA CYS A 14 4.72 36.88 18.89
C CYS A 14 5.23 35.87 17.84
N LEU A 15 5.91 34.82 18.30
CA LEU A 15 6.15 33.65 17.48
C LEU A 15 4.77 33.01 17.17
N PRO A 16 4.40 32.82 15.89
CA PRO A 16 3.16 32.13 15.59
C PRO A 16 3.21 30.75 16.22
N ALA A 17 2.27 30.46 17.12
CA ALA A 17 2.05 29.11 17.64
C ALA A 17 1.69 28.22 16.44
N ARG A 18 2.67 27.46 15.94
CA ARG A 18 2.40 26.42 14.96
C ARG A 18 1.51 25.39 15.65
N GLY A 19 0.27 25.27 15.17
CA GLY A 19 -0.67 24.29 15.69
C GLY A 19 -0.07 22.88 15.61
N GLU A 20 -0.29 22.11 16.67
CA GLU A 20 0.10 20.70 16.74
C GLU A 20 -0.49 19.92 15.53
N ILE A 21 0.35 19.15 14.84
CA ILE A 21 -0.08 18.31 13.73
C ILE A 21 -0.58 16.99 14.31
N GLY A 22 -1.86 16.70 14.14
CA GLY A 22 -2.47 15.46 14.63
C GLY A 22 -3.12 14.66 13.49
N VAL A 23 -2.88 13.35 13.49
CA VAL A 23 -3.60 12.36 12.67
C VAL A 23 -3.88 11.13 13.51
N THR A 24 -4.91 10.34 13.12
CA THR A 24 -5.16 9.02 13.70
C THR A 24 -4.65 7.96 12.73
N ASP A 25 -3.85 7.02 13.21
CA ASP A 25 -3.38 5.90 12.40
C ASP A 25 -4.41 4.76 12.32
N VAL A 26 -4.10 3.72 11.55
CA VAL A 26 -5.03 2.60 11.34
C VAL A 26 -5.22 1.74 12.61
N SER A 27 -4.34 1.82 13.59
CA SER A 27 -4.51 1.17 14.90
C SER A 27 -5.43 1.93 15.86
N GLY A 28 -5.86 3.15 15.46
CA GLY A 28 -6.61 4.08 16.31
C GLY A 28 -5.73 4.96 17.18
N ALA A 29 -4.40 4.86 17.07
CA ALA A 29 -3.48 5.69 17.83
C ALA A 29 -3.43 7.13 17.28
N GLY A 30 -3.56 8.12 18.19
CA GLY A 30 -3.33 9.52 17.85
C GLY A 30 -1.84 9.81 17.69
N ILE A 31 -1.42 10.19 16.50
CA ILE A 31 -0.05 10.61 16.19
C ILE A 31 0.00 12.13 16.26
N ARG A 32 0.91 12.68 17.03
CA ARG A 32 1.08 14.11 17.24
C ARG A 32 2.51 14.55 16.98
N LEU A 33 2.69 15.60 16.19
CA LEU A 33 3.98 16.23 15.91
C LEU A 33 3.89 17.74 16.19
N ALA A 34 4.92 18.28 16.85
CA ALA A 34 5.01 19.72 17.09
C ALA A 34 5.30 20.54 15.82
N ALA A 35 5.86 19.90 14.80
CA ALA A 35 6.15 20.46 13.48
C ALA A 35 6.12 19.35 12.42
N PRO A 36 6.01 19.69 11.12
CA PRO A 36 6.06 18.71 10.05
C PRO A 36 7.35 17.87 10.11
N ALA A 37 7.20 16.55 9.95
CA ALA A 37 8.32 15.62 9.96
C ALA A 37 9.33 15.96 8.85
N ARG A 38 10.61 15.95 9.18
CA ARG A 38 11.72 16.23 8.29
C ARG A 38 12.68 15.05 8.11
N ARG A 39 12.61 14.09 9.02
CA ARG A 39 13.43 12.88 9.02
C ARG A 39 12.53 11.67 9.17
N ILE A 40 12.14 11.08 8.07
CA ILE A 40 11.15 10.00 8.02
C ILE A 40 11.85 8.69 7.69
N VAL A 41 11.59 7.65 8.49
CA VAL A 41 11.97 6.28 8.16
C VAL A 41 10.74 5.51 7.70
N SER A 42 10.84 4.83 6.56
CA SER A 42 9.81 3.97 5.99
C SER A 42 10.14 2.51 6.23
N LEU A 43 9.20 1.77 6.81
CA LEU A 43 9.37 0.34 7.14
C LEU A 43 8.70 -0.61 6.14
N SER A 44 8.33 -0.12 4.95
CA SER A 44 7.78 -0.96 3.87
C SER A 44 7.96 -0.31 2.50
N PRO A 45 8.17 -1.11 1.42
CA PRO A 45 8.30 -0.58 0.06
C PRO A 45 7.12 0.29 -0.39
N HIS A 46 5.88 -0.12 -0.10
CA HIS A 46 4.71 0.65 -0.48
C HIS A 46 4.59 1.97 0.29
N ILE A 47 5.03 2.02 1.55
CA ILE A 47 5.08 3.25 2.34
C ILE A 47 6.10 4.23 1.76
N THR A 48 7.25 3.71 1.30
CA THR A 48 8.24 4.53 0.58
C THR A 48 7.61 5.17 -0.65
N GLU A 49 6.89 4.41 -1.46
CA GLU A 49 6.19 4.95 -2.64
C GLU A 49 5.14 6.01 -2.26
N LEU A 50 4.36 5.77 -1.20
CA LEU A 50 3.37 6.74 -0.71
C LEU A 50 4.01 8.04 -0.26
N LEU A 51 5.17 7.98 0.44
CA LEU A 51 5.93 9.16 0.85
C LEU A 51 6.38 9.99 -0.36
N PHE A 52 6.92 9.36 -1.40
CA PHE A 52 7.29 10.05 -2.62
C PHE A 52 6.08 10.63 -3.35
N ALA A 53 4.99 9.87 -3.45
CA ALA A 53 3.75 10.33 -4.09
C ALA A 53 3.10 11.50 -3.34
N ALA A 54 3.23 11.55 -2.01
CA ALA A 54 2.76 12.64 -1.17
C ALA A 54 3.72 13.86 -1.17
N GLY A 55 4.83 13.83 -1.93
CA GLY A 55 5.81 14.92 -2.00
C GLY A 55 6.78 14.97 -0.80
N ALA A 56 6.89 13.89 -0.03
CA ALA A 56 7.76 13.80 1.14
C ALA A 56 9.05 12.99 0.87
N GLY A 57 9.38 12.69 -0.38
CA GLY A 57 10.53 11.87 -0.76
C GLY A 57 11.85 12.39 -0.21
N ASP A 58 12.09 13.71 -0.28
CA ASP A 58 13.30 14.36 0.21
C ASP A 58 13.47 14.32 1.74
N ARG A 59 12.42 13.91 2.45
CA ARG A 59 12.42 13.76 3.92
C ARG A 59 12.69 12.35 4.37
N VAL A 60 12.73 11.38 3.44
CA VAL A 60 13.00 9.98 3.75
C VAL A 60 14.49 9.80 3.97
N VAL A 61 14.88 9.45 5.20
CA VAL A 61 16.28 9.27 5.60
C VAL A 61 16.68 7.80 5.68
N GLY A 62 15.70 6.87 5.63
CA GLY A 62 15.95 5.44 5.62
C GLY A 62 14.72 4.66 5.18
N THR A 63 14.96 3.50 4.57
CA THR A 63 13.92 2.61 4.08
C THR A 63 14.36 1.15 4.16
N VAL A 64 13.45 0.22 3.88
CA VAL A 64 13.73 -1.23 3.90
C VAL A 64 14.10 -1.75 2.50
N ASP A 65 14.59 -3.00 2.45
CA ASP A 65 14.86 -3.71 1.20
C ASP A 65 13.63 -3.70 0.28
N TYR A 66 13.86 -3.83 -1.02
CA TYR A 66 12.84 -3.77 -2.08
C TYR A 66 12.10 -2.42 -2.20
N SER A 67 12.54 -1.37 -1.51
CA SER A 67 12.06 0.00 -1.73
C SER A 67 12.78 0.58 -2.95
N ASP A 68 12.28 0.27 -4.14
CA ASP A 68 12.93 0.50 -5.44
C ASP A 68 12.18 1.48 -6.34
N TYR A 69 11.02 1.97 -5.88
CA TYR A 69 10.21 2.93 -6.60
C TYR A 69 9.86 4.16 -5.72
N PRO A 70 9.93 5.39 -6.28
CA PRO A 70 10.52 5.70 -7.59
C PRO A 70 12.04 5.41 -7.61
N PRO A 71 12.74 5.53 -8.75
CA PRO A 71 14.18 5.24 -8.84
C PRO A 71 15.04 5.90 -7.75
N ALA A 72 14.68 7.10 -7.31
CA ALA A 72 15.35 7.81 -6.22
C ALA A 72 15.34 7.04 -4.88
N ALA A 73 14.32 6.20 -4.63
CA ALA A 73 14.23 5.39 -3.42
C ALA A 73 15.36 4.34 -3.31
N LYS A 74 15.96 3.94 -4.45
CA LYS A 74 17.09 3.00 -4.48
C LYS A 74 18.34 3.56 -3.80
N LEU A 75 18.48 4.88 -3.74
CA LEU A 75 19.65 5.58 -3.18
C LEU A 75 19.55 5.76 -1.66
N LEU A 76 18.41 5.47 -1.04
CA LEU A 76 18.19 5.66 0.38
C LEU A 76 18.91 4.59 1.22
N PRO A 77 19.42 4.94 2.42
CA PRO A 77 19.95 3.97 3.37
C PRO A 77 18.96 2.87 3.70
N ARG A 78 19.43 1.61 3.81
CA ARG A 78 18.61 0.46 4.19
C ARG A 78 18.67 0.25 5.70
N VAL A 79 17.51 0.08 6.33
CA VAL A 79 17.36 -0.18 7.76
C VAL A 79 16.78 -1.58 8.03
N GLY A 80 17.06 -2.51 7.14
CA GLY A 80 16.63 -3.90 7.20
C GLY A 80 15.70 -4.31 6.06
N GLY A 81 15.24 -5.55 6.11
CA GLY A 81 14.34 -6.17 5.13
C GLY A 81 13.32 -7.05 5.84
N HIS A 82 13.53 -8.37 5.83
CA HIS A 82 12.69 -9.30 6.58
C HIS A 82 12.69 -9.03 8.10
N SER A 83 13.85 -8.61 8.64
CA SER A 83 13.98 -8.07 9.99
C SER A 83 14.43 -6.60 9.94
N LEU A 84 13.96 -5.81 10.90
CA LEU A 84 14.33 -4.41 11.03
C LEU A 84 15.61 -4.26 11.86
N ASP A 85 16.53 -3.43 11.39
CA ASP A 85 17.70 -2.98 12.15
C ASP A 85 17.30 -1.76 13.00
N LEU A 86 16.92 -2.02 14.25
CA LEU A 86 16.46 -0.97 15.17
C LEU A 86 17.57 0.03 15.51
N GLU A 87 18.83 -0.41 15.55
CA GLU A 87 19.98 0.46 15.83
C GLU A 87 20.22 1.42 14.68
N ALA A 88 20.18 0.91 13.43
CA ALA A 88 20.27 1.76 12.24
C ALA A 88 19.11 2.76 12.16
N ILE A 89 17.88 2.36 12.52
CA ILE A 89 16.73 3.27 12.57
C ILE A 89 16.98 4.40 13.58
N VAL A 90 17.39 4.07 14.80
CA VAL A 90 17.66 5.06 15.86
C VAL A 90 18.82 5.98 15.48
N ALA A 91 19.88 5.45 14.87
CA ALA A 91 21.04 6.21 14.42
C ALA A 91 20.68 7.29 13.37
N LEU A 92 19.65 7.05 12.58
CA LEU A 92 19.12 8.02 11.61
C LEU A 92 18.35 9.17 12.29
N LYS A 93 18.08 9.12 13.58
CA LYS A 93 17.37 10.13 14.38
C LYS A 93 16.07 10.60 13.67
N PRO A 94 15.13 9.69 13.35
CA PRO A 94 13.90 10.07 12.72
C PRO A 94 12.98 10.82 13.69
N ASP A 95 12.25 11.80 13.19
CA ASP A 95 11.14 12.45 13.90
C ASP A 95 9.81 11.73 13.64
N LEU A 96 9.76 10.88 12.61
CA LEU A 96 8.61 10.04 12.29
C LEU A 96 9.06 8.71 11.67
N VAL A 97 8.45 7.63 12.10
CA VAL A 97 8.58 6.30 11.47
C VAL A 97 7.21 5.89 10.92
N LEU A 98 7.15 5.50 9.67
CA LEU A 98 5.94 4.94 9.07
C LEU A 98 6.09 3.41 8.94
N GLY A 99 5.16 2.68 9.55
CA GLY A 99 5.13 1.23 9.56
C GLY A 99 3.88 0.66 8.88
N TRP A 100 3.94 -0.62 8.52
CA TRP A 100 2.85 -1.39 7.95
C TRP A 100 2.25 -2.31 9.01
N GLN A 101 0.96 -2.14 9.34
CA GLN A 101 0.34 -2.82 10.48
C GLN A 101 0.37 -4.34 10.38
N SER A 102 0.05 -4.92 9.22
CA SER A 102 0.02 -6.38 9.05
C SER A 102 1.37 -6.97 8.61
N GLY A 103 2.32 -6.16 8.14
CA GLY A 103 3.58 -6.63 7.58
C GLY A 103 4.79 -6.43 8.48
N ASN A 104 4.78 -5.46 9.39
CA ASN A 104 5.86 -5.30 10.34
C ASN A 104 5.60 -6.09 11.62
N ALA A 105 6.64 -6.71 12.18
CA ALA A 105 6.53 -7.45 13.43
C ALA A 105 6.04 -6.55 14.57
N VAL A 106 4.99 -6.94 15.27
CA VAL A 106 4.39 -6.17 16.38
C VAL A 106 5.41 -5.83 17.45
N ALA A 107 6.31 -6.78 17.78
CA ALA A 107 7.37 -6.57 18.75
C ALA A 107 8.38 -5.49 18.31
N ALA A 108 8.73 -5.43 17.01
CA ALA A 108 9.63 -4.40 16.51
C ALA A 108 8.99 -3.01 16.58
N VAL A 109 7.72 -2.88 16.19
CA VAL A 109 6.95 -1.62 16.33
C VAL A 109 6.86 -1.19 17.78
N ALA A 110 6.53 -2.10 18.70
CA ALA A 110 6.48 -1.81 20.13
C ALA A 110 7.84 -1.33 20.67
N ARG A 111 8.93 -1.95 20.21
CA ARG A 111 10.29 -1.56 20.62
C ARG A 111 10.66 -0.17 20.12
N LEU A 112 10.33 0.19 18.89
CA LEU A 112 10.56 1.54 18.34
C LEU A 112 9.82 2.60 19.17
N ARG A 113 8.55 2.33 19.54
CA ARG A 113 7.77 3.21 20.41
C ARG A 113 8.39 3.33 21.82
N ALA A 114 8.86 2.23 22.41
CA ALA A 114 9.53 2.21 23.69
C ALA A 114 10.87 3.00 23.70
N LEU A 115 11.51 3.12 22.53
CA LEU A 115 12.69 3.96 22.32
C LEU A 115 12.34 5.45 22.10
N GLY A 116 11.07 5.83 22.28
CA GLY A 116 10.61 7.21 22.15
C GLY A 116 10.34 7.69 20.73
N LEU A 117 10.37 6.81 19.74
CA LEU A 117 10.09 7.19 18.34
C LEU A 117 8.58 7.29 18.09
N THR A 118 8.18 8.32 17.36
CA THR A 118 6.79 8.45 16.86
C THR A 118 6.57 7.50 15.70
N VAL A 119 5.66 6.53 15.86
CA VAL A 119 5.37 5.51 14.85
C VAL A 119 3.92 5.63 14.40
N HIS A 120 3.71 5.97 13.11
CA HIS A 120 2.43 5.92 12.42
C HIS A 120 2.30 4.59 11.66
N LEU A 121 1.19 3.87 11.86
CA LEU A 121 0.90 2.63 11.15
C LEU A 121 -0.09 2.86 10.02
N SER A 122 0.24 2.33 8.85
CA SER A 122 -0.58 2.35 7.64
C SER A 122 -1.08 0.96 7.28
N GLU A 123 -2.32 0.84 6.82
CA GLU A 123 -2.93 -0.39 6.29
C GLU A 123 -4.13 -0.04 5.39
N PRO A 124 -3.93 0.42 4.16
CA PRO A 124 -5.04 0.58 3.22
C PRO A 124 -5.68 -0.79 2.92
N LYS A 125 -6.95 -0.96 3.27
CA LYS A 125 -7.72 -2.21 3.06
C LYS A 125 -8.55 -2.16 1.79
N ARG A 126 -8.89 -0.96 1.36
CA ARG A 126 -9.61 -0.66 0.13
C ARG A 126 -8.76 0.24 -0.76
N ILE A 127 -8.99 0.17 -2.05
CA ILE A 127 -8.28 1.05 -2.99
C ILE A 127 -8.50 2.52 -2.62
N GLU A 128 -9.71 2.91 -2.26
CA GLU A 128 -10.04 4.29 -1.87
C GLU A 128 -9.24 4.79 -0.65
N ASP A 129 -8.82 3.90 0.25
CA ASP A 129 -8.05 4.25 1.45
C ASP A 129 -6.67 4.84 1.11
N VAL A 130 -6.12 4.50 -0.07
CA VAL A 130 -4.82 5.00 -0.56
C VAL A 130 -4.83 6.53 -0.65
N ALA A 131 -5.92 7.13 -1.12
CA ALA A 131 -6.04 8.58 -1.19
C ALA A 131 -6.00 9.24 0.19
N GLY A 132 -6.71 8.64 1.16
CA GLY A 132 -6.69 9.13 2.54
C GLY A 132 -5.31 8.97 3.20
N GLU A 133 -4.56 7.93 2.84
CA GLU A 133 -3.19 7.75 3.34
C GLU A 133 -2.24 8.79 2.77
N LEU A 134 -2.35 9.14 1.49
CA LEU A 134 -1.59 10.25 0.90
C LEU A 134 -1.85 11.57 1.66
N GLU A 135 -3.11 11.88 1.97
CA GLU A 135 -3.49 13.09 2.70
C GLU A 135 -2.93 13.09 4.14
N ARG A 136 -2.98 11.94 4.85
CA ARG A 136 -2.37 11.80 6.19
C ARG A 136 -0.86 12.00 6.16
N ILE A 137 -0.17 11.38 5.21
CA ILE A 137 1.27 11.54 5.01
C ILE A 137 1.59 13.00 4.68
N GLY A 138 0.84 13.62 3.78
CA GLY A 138 0.99 15.03 3.43
C GLY A 138 0.91 15.94 4.65
N LYS A 139 -0.09 15.71 5.52
CA LYS A 139 -0.26 16.46 6.77
C LYS A 139 0.92 16.25 7.72
N LEU A 140 1.34 15.00 7.95
CA LEU A 140 2.47 14.68 8.83
C LEU A 140 3.79 15.26 8.31
N ALA A 141 3.98 15.26 6.99
CA ALA A 141 5.17 15.77 6.34
C ALA A 141 5.08 17.26 5.98
N GLY A 142 3.93 17.95 6.10
CA GLY A 142 3.76 19.34 5.65
C GLY A 142 3.92 19.49 4.14
N THR A 143 3.37 18.54 3.39
CA THR A 143 3.37 18.50 1.92
C THR A 143 1.94 18.40 1.38
N GLU A 144 0.97 18.97 2.12
CA GLU A 144 -0.47 18.84 1.88
C GLU A 144 -0.86 19.20 0.44
N ALA A 145 -0.25 20.24 -0.13
CA ALA A 145 -0.59 20.65 -1.48
C ALA A 145 -0.32 19.54 -2.51
N THR A 146 0.85 18.91 -2.45
CA THR A 146 1.22 17.79 -3.34
C THR A 146 0.38 16.56 -3.04
N ALA A 147 0.25 16.21 -1.76
CA ALA A 147 -0.49 15.04 -1.31
C ALA A 147 -1.99 15.11 -1.69
N ASN A 148 -2.63 16.27 -1.49
CA ASN A 148 -4.03 16.46 -1.83
C ASN A 148 -4.25 16.43 -3.35
N ALA A 149 -3.33 16.99 -4.15
CA ALA A 149 -3.38 16.88 -5.61
C ALA A 149 -3.27 15.42 -6.07
N ALA A 150 -2.33 14.65 -5.50
CA ALA A 150 -2.17 13.23 -5.78
C ALA A 150 -3.38 12.40 -5.36
N ALA A 151 -3.95 12.67 -4.18
CA ALA A 151 -5.15 12.01 -3.67
C ALA A 151 -6.38 12.29 -4.55
N LYS A 152 -6.54 13.54 -5.01
CA LYS A 152 -7.60 13.94 -5.94
C LYS A 152 -7.49 13.20 -7.27
N ALA A 153 -6.32 13.23 -7.91
CA ALA A 153 -6.09 12.53 -9.17
C ALA A 153 -6.32 11.01 -9.04
N PHE A 154 -5.92 10.43 -7.91
CA PHE A 154 -6.18 9.02 -7.60
C PHE A 154 -7.68 8.71 -7.52
N ARG A 155 -8.47 9.52 -6.80
CA ARG A 155 -9.92 9.34 -6.69
C ARG A 155 -10.63 9.48 -8.03
N GLU A 156 -10.21 10.43 -8.86
CA GLU A 156 -10.76 10.63 -10.21
C GLU A 156 -10.52 9.41 -11.09
N ARG A 157 -9.29 8.88 -11.10
CA ARG A 157 -8.95 7.68 -11.86
C ARG A 157 -9.68 6.44 -11.34
N TYR A 158 -9.77 6.28 -10.02
CA TYR A 158 -10.56 5.21 -9.41
C TYR A 158 -12.03 5.26 -9.85
N ALA A 159 -12.66 6.44 -9.80
CA ALA A 159 -14.05 6.62 -10.22
C ALA A 159 -14.25 6.27 -11.71
N GLN A 160 -13.30 6.61 -12.59
CA GLN A 160 -13.35 6.24 -14.01
C GLN A 160 -13.30 4.72 -14.20
N LEU A 161 -12.39 4.02 -13.51
CA LEU A 161 -12.32 2.56 -13.56
C LEU A 161 -13.57 1.91 -12.99
N ALA A 162 -14.09 2.41 -11.86
CA ALA A 162 -15.31 1.91 -11.24
C ALA A 162 -16.53 2.07 -12.17
N ALA A 163 -16.70 3.23 -12.80
CA ALA A 163 -17.78 3.47 -13.76
C ALA A 163 -17.74 2.52 -14.95
N ARG A 164 -16.53 2.17 -15.41
CA ARG A 164 -16.34 1.30 -16.57
C ARG A 164 -16.52 -0.18 -16.26
N TYR A 165 -16.09 -0.65 -15.08
CA TYR A 165 -15.91 -2.08 -14.85
C TYR A 165 -16.73 -2.66 -13.69
N SER A 166 -17.13 -1.89 -12.67
CA SER A 166 -17.69 -2.46 -11.44
C SER A 166 -19.04 -3.17 -11.62
N ARG A 167 -19.81 -2.77 -12.64
CA ARG A 167 -21.12 -3.34 -12.96
C ARG A 167 -21.09 -4.39 -14.06
N ARG A 168 -19.90 -4.80 -14.50
CA ARG A 168 -19.78 -5.86 -15.53
C ARG A 168 -20.18 -7.22 -14.94
N PRO A 169 -20.65 -8.18 -15.78
CA PRO A 169 -21.02 -9.52 -15.31
C PRO A 169 -19.92 -10.15 -14.47
N SER A 170 -20.29 -10.74 -13.33
CA SER A 170 -19.33 -11.25 -12.35
C SER A 170 -18.44 -12.36 -12.96
N VAL A 171 -17.13 -12.32 -12.64
CA VAL A 171 -16.14 -13.34 -13.00
C VAL A 171 -15.57 -13.95 -11.72
N ALA A 172 -15.58 -15.29 -11.62
CA ALA A 172 -14.97 -16.00 -10.50
C ALA A 172 -13.44 -16.02 -10.65
N VAL A 173 -12.73 -15.42 -9.69
CA VAL A 173 -11.27 -15.20 -9.75
C VAL A 173 -10.59 -15.94 -8.62
N PHE A 174 -9.59 -16.74 -8.94
CA PHE A 174 -8.55 -17.19 -8.02
C PHE A 174 -7.31 -16.32 -8.20
N TYR A 175 -6.89 -15.62 -7.14
CA TYR A 175 -5.66 -14.84 -7.14
C TYR A 175 -4.58 -15.59 -6.38
N GLN A 176 -3.49 -15.97 -7.05
CA GLN A 176 -2.39 -16.72 -6.50
C GLN A 176 -1.20 -15.81 -6.22
N ILE A 177 -0.87 -15.62 -4.93
CA ILE A 177 0.28 -14.79 -4.53
C ILE A 177 1.58 -15.60 -4.43
N TRP A 178 1.50 -16.90 -4.15
CA TRP A 178 2.68 -17.76 -3.99
C TRP A 178 2.40 -19.19 -4.44
N LYS A 179 3.46 -19.90 -4.88
CA LYS A 179 3.33 -21.27 -5.38
C LYS A 179 3.39 -22.32 -4.26
N GLN A 180 4.39 -22.19 -3.37
CA GLN A 180 4.68 -23.23 -2.37
C GLN A 180 5.15 -22.62 -1.04
N PRO A 181 4.27 -22.64 0.01
CA PRO A 181 2.91 -23.17 -0.05
C PRO A 181 2.01 -22.41 -1.02
N LEU A 182 0.95 -23.05 -1.52
CA LEU A 182 -0.02 -22.38 -2.39
C LEU A 182 -0.82 -21.36 -1.56
N MET A 183 -0.65 -20.08 -1.87
CA MET A 183 -1.26 -18.99 -1.10
C MET A 183 -2.14 -18.10 -1.95
N THR A 184 -3.19 -17.59 -1.34
CA THR A 184 -4.14 -16.64 -1.92
C THR A 184 -4.38 -15.47 -0.97
N VAL A 185 -5.40 -14.66 -1.26
CA VAL A 185 -5.87 -13.55 -0.41
C VAL A 185 -7.34 -13.73 -0.07
N ASN A 186 -7.77 -13.23 1.09
CA ASN A 186 -9.19 -13.21 1.46
C ASN A 186 -9.89 -11.92 0.97
N GLY A 187 -11.19 -11.80 1.27
CA GLY A 187 -12.03 -10.66 0.85
C GLY A 187 -11.70 -9.32 1.50
N LYS A 188 -10.91 -9.31 2.58
CA LYS A 188 -10.51 -8.10 3.32
C LYS A 188 -9.20 -7.49 2.81
N GLN A 189 -8.47 -8.21 1.95
CA GLN A 189 -7.22 -7.76 1.38
C GLN A 189 -7.50 -6.85 0.16
N ILE A 190 -6.73 -5.78 -0.01
CA ILE A 190 -6.92 -4.76 -1.04
C ILE A 190 -6.99 -5.31 -2.48
N ILE A 191 -6.31 -6.43 -2.76
CA ILE A 191 -6.38 -7.11 -4.07
C ILE A 191 -7.81 -7.59 -4.35
N SER A 192 -8.54 -8.06 -3.32
CA SER A 192 -9.94 -8.43 -3.49
C SER A 192 -10.84 -7.25 -3.78
N ASP A 193 -10.45 -6.05 -3.34
CA ASP A 193 -11.12 -4.81 -3.73
C ASP A 193 -10.86 -4.48 -5.21
N ALA A 194 -9.62 -4.67 -5.71
CA ALA A 194 -9.29 -4.56 -7.12
C ALA A 194 -10.08 -5.57 -7.98
N ILE A 195 -10.25 -6.80 -7.51
CA ILE A 195 -11.09 -7.80 -8.17
C ILE A 195 -12.54 -7.31 -8.25
N ARG A 196 -13.11 -6.77 -7.16
CA ARG A 196 -14.48 -6.21 -7.14
C ARG A 196 -14.61 -5.02 -8.06
N LEU A 197 -13.64 -4.11 -8.07
CA LEU A 197 -13.60 -2.96 -8.98
C LEU A 197 -13.75 -3.38 -10.44
N CYS A 198 -13.17 -4.53 -10.81
CA CYS A 198 -13.26 -5.09 -12.16
C CYS A 198 -14.53 -5.94 -12.41
N GLY A 199 -15.50 -5.93 -11.48
CA GLY A 199 -16.67 -6.80 -11.56
C GLY A 199 -16.34 -8.28 -11.34
N GLY A 200 -15.25 -8.60 -10.67
CA GLY A 200 -14.87 -9.96 -10.31
C GLY A 200 -15.30 -10.33 -8.90
N ARG A 201 -15.25 -11.63 -8.59
CA ARG A 201 -15.49 -12.22 -7.27
C ARG A 201 -14.31 -13.13 -6.91
N ASN A 202 -13.62 -12.82 -5.82
CA ASN A 202 -12.58 -13.70 -5.28
C ASN A 202 -13.26 -14.98 -4.73
N VAL A 203 -12.85 -16.16 -5.22
CA VAL A 203 -13.43 -17.45 -4.81
C VAL A 203 -13.10 -17.82 -3.36
N PHE A 204 -12.06 -17.20 -2.78
CA PHE A 204 -11.62 -17.42 -1.40
C PHE A 204 -11.89 -16.21 -0.48
N ALA A 205 -12.82 -15.32 -0.85
CA ALA A 205 -13.13 -14.11 -0.10
C ALA A 205 -13.53 -14.37 1.37
N GLN A 206 -14.12 -15.54 1.68
CA GLN A 206 -14.65 -15.86 3.00
C GLN A 206 -13.61 -16.43 3.99
N LEU A 207 -12.38 -16.67 3.55
CA LEU A 207 -11.36 -17.21 4.45
C LEU A 207 -10.98 -16.15 5.51
N PRO A 208 -10.71 -16.61 6.77
CA PRO A 208 -10.53 -15.69 7.89
C PRO A 208 -9.20 -14.95 7.87
N ILE A 209 -8.14 -15.56 7.32
CA ILE A 209 -6.75 -15.03 7.29
C ILE A 209 -6.56 -14.19 6.03
N LEU A 210 -5.84 -13.07 6.11
CA LEU A 210 -5.62 -12.16 4.98
C LEU A 210 -4.92 -12.84 3.80
N ALA A 211 -3.88 -13.61 4.08
CA ALA A 211 -3.11 -14.36 3.08
C ALA A 211 -3.07 -15.85 3.48
N PRO A 212 -4.16 -16.62 3.25
CA PRO A 212 -4.25 -18.02 3.65
C PRO A 212 -3.54 -18.95 2.68
N THR A 213 -3.04 -20.06 3.20
CA THR A 213 -2.68 -21.24 2.41
C THR A 213 -3.95 -21.99 2.01
N VAL A 214 -4.01 -22.46 0.78
CA VAL A 214 -5.09 -23.30 0.25
C VAL A 214 -4.50 -24.53 -0.44
N THR A 215 -5.33 -25.56 -0.67
CA THR A 215 -4.91 -26.74 -1.42
C THR A 215 -5.31 -26.62 -2.90
N VAL A 216 -4.64 -27.39 -3.75
CA VAL A 216 -5.00 -27.47 -5.18
C VAL A 216 -6.44 -27.97 -5.36
N GLU A 217 -6.85 -28.95 -4.52
CA GLU A 217 -8.21 -29.52 -4.53
C GLU A 217 -9.25 -28.45 -4.18
N ALA A 218 -8.96 -27.54 -3.25
CA ALA A 218 -9.86 -26.45 -2.92
C ALA A 218 -10.02 -25.47 -4.12
N VAL A 219 -8.96 -25.23 -4.88
CA VAL A 219 -9.04 -24.40 -6.10
C VAL A 219 -9.86 -25.13 -7.18
N ILE A 220 -9.66 -26.45 -7.35
CA ILE A 220 -10.44 -27.26 -8.29
C ILE A 220 -11.93 -27.25 -7.92
N ALA A 221 -12.25 -27.44 -6.64
CA ALA A 221 -13.63 -27.41 -6.14
C ALA A 221 -14.28 -26.02 -6.32
N ALA A 222 -13.53 -24.92 -6.16
CA ALA A 222 -14.00 -23.57 -6.37
C ALA A 222 -14.21 -23.22 -7.86
N ASN A 223 -13.59 -23.98 -8.77
CA ASN A 223 -13.63 -23.86 -10.22
C ASN A 223 -13.64 -22.41 -10.71
N PRO A 224 -12.58 -21.64 -10.50
CA PRO A 224 -12.52 -20.26 -10.96
C PRO A 224 -12.56 -20.15 -12.48
N GLU A 225 -13.16 -19.07 -12.99
CA GLU A 225 -13.15 -18.74 -14.42
C GLU A 225 -11.83 -18.12 -14.87
N VAL A 226 -11.10 -17.55 -13.94
CA VAL A 226 -9.81 -16.86 -14.15
C VAL A 226 -8.86 -17.22 -13.01
N ILE A 227 -7.62 -17.53 -13.35
CA ILE A 227 -6.51 -17.61 -12.43
C ILE A 227 -5.57 -16.44 -12.73
N VAL A 228 -5.30 -15.62 -11.70
CA VAL A 228 -4.33 -14.52 -11.79
C VAL A 228 -3.17 -14.84 -10.89
N ALA A 229 -1.98 -14.93 -11.44
CA ALA A 229 -0.74 -15.05 -10.69
C ALA A 229 -0.10 -13.67 -10.48
N SER A 230 0.55 -13.49 -9.35
CA SER A 230 1.38 -12.31 -9.09
C SER A 230 2.87 -12.67 -9.12
N GLY A 231 3.29 -13.71 -8.44
CA GLY A 231 4.69 -14.14 -8.42
C GLY A 231 5.61 -13.18 -7.67
N MET A 232 6.90 -13.26 -7.98
CA MET A 232 7.96 -12.34 -7.53
C MET A 232 8.64 -11.71 -8.74
N GLY A 233 8.59 -10.38 -8.84
CA GLY A 233 9.21 -9.64 -9.93
C GLY A 233 8.24 -9.32 -11.09
N GLU A 234 8.80 -8.73 -12.13
CA GLU A 234 8.01 -8.15 -13.25
C GLU A 234 7.61 -9.18 -14.33
N SER A 235 8.23 -10.35 -14.32
CA SER A 235 8.00 -11.39 -15.32
C SER A 235 6.89 -12.36 -14.88
N ARG A 236 6.09 -12.79 -15.87
CA ARG A 236 5.09 -13.84 -15.67
C ARG A 236 5.77 -15.11 -15.14
N PRO A 237 5.33 -15.65 -14.00
CA PRO A 237 5.97 -16.82 -13.43
C PRO A 237 5.63 -18.09 -14.23
N GLU A 238 6.65 -18.91 -14.53
CA GLU A 238 6.49 -20.17 -15.28
C GLU A 238 5.52 -21.13 -14.57
N TRP A 239 5.53 -21.13 -13.24
CA TRP A 239 4.67 -22.01 -12.45
C TRP A 239 3.15 -21.74 -12.61
N LEU A 240 2.75 -20.63 -13.25
CA LEU A 240 1.35 -20.42 -13.61
C LEU A 240 0.88 -21.46 -14.63
N ASP A 241 1.78 -21.97 -15.45
CA ASP A 241 1.46 -23.01 -16.43
C ASP A 241 1.27 -24.40 -15.78
N ASP A 242 1.66 -24.59 -14.53
CA ASP A 242 1.36 -25.83 -13.81
C ASP A 242 -0.16 -26.12 -13.71
N TRP A 243 -0.99 -25.08 -13.79
CA TRP A 243 -2.44 -25.23 -13.80
C TRP A 243 -2.96 -25.91 -15.08
N ARG A 244 -2.23 -25.87 -16.19
CA ARG A 244 -2.64 -26.45 -17.47
C ARG A 244 -2.90 -27.96 -17.44
N ARG A 245 -2.34 -28.67 -16.43
CA ARG A 245 -2.64 -30.11 -16.21
C ARG A 245 -4.10 -30.37 -15.76
N TRP A 246 -4.80 -29.36 -15.24
CA TRP A 246 -6.16 -29.47 -14.74
C TRP A 246 -7.15 -28.98 -15.81
N THR A 247 -7.24 -29.73 -16.92
CA THR A 247 -8.01 -29.33 -18.13
C THR A 247 -9.50 -29.13 -17.88
N THR A 248 -10.04 -29.69 -16.80
CA THR A 248 -11.45 -29.54 -16.39
C THR A 248 -11.73 -28.21 -15.69
N LEU A 249 -10.69 -27.47 -15.21
CA LEU A 249 -10.87 -26.15 -14.65
C LEU A 249 -11.34 -25.16 -15.74
N THR A 250 -12.39 -24.42 -15.45
CA THR A 250 -12.93 -23.41 -16.38
C THR A 250 -11.84 -22.41 -16.83
N ALA A 251 -10.97 -21.96 -15.92
CA ALA A 251 -9.86 -21.06 -16.22
C ALA A 251 -8.89 -21.68 -17.23
N VAL A 252 -8.60 -22.97 -17.14
CA VAL A 252 -7.70 -23.69 -18.03
C VAL A 252 -8.35 -23.97 -19.37
N ALA A 253 -9.57 -24.51 -19.36
CA ALA A 253 -10.34 -24.85 -20.54
C ALA A 253 -10.53 -23.63 -21.48
N ARG A 254 -10.62 -22.42 -20.89
CA ARG A 254 -10.78 -21.15 -21.62
C ARG A 254 -9.49 -20.35 -21.77
N ASP A 255 -8.35 -20.91 -21.41
CA ASP A 255 -7.04 -20.22 -21.42
C ASP A 255 -7.09 -18.84 -20.74
N ASN A 256 -7.63 -18.80 -19.52
CA ASN A 256 -7.75 -17.61 -18.66
C ASN A 256 -6.72 -17.64 -17.54
N LEU A 257 -5.46 -17.86 -17.88
CA LEU A 257 -4.31 -17.83 -16.98
C LEU A 257 -3.54 -16.53 -17.18
N TYR A 258 -3.70 -15.57 -16.29
CA TYR A 258 -3.17 -14.22 -16.43
C TYR A 258 -2.14 -13.88 -15.35
N PHE A 259 -1.34 -12.88 -15.64
CA PHE A 259 -0.34 -12.34 -14.75
C PHE A 259 -0.51 -10.83 -14.58
N VAL A 260 -0.41 -10.36 -13.34
CA VAL A 260 -0.27 -8.93 -13.03
C VAL A 260 0.95 -8.78 -12.12
N PRO A 261 1.91 -7.90 -12.47
CA PRO A 261 3.10 -7.68 -11.65
C PRO A 261 2.77 -7.39 -10.18
N PRO A 262 3.47 -8.00 -9.21
CA PRO A 262 3.19 -7.84 -7.79
C PRO A 262 3.28 -6.38 -7.33
N ASP A 263 4.20 -5.62 -7.84
CA ASP A 263 4.39 -4.21 -7.51
C ASP A 263 3.16 -3.34 -7.81
N LEU A 264 2.30 -3.80 -8.73
CA LEU A 264 1.10 -3.07 -9.12
C LEU A 264 -0.15 -3.45 -8.32
N LEU A 265 -0.20 -4.64 -7.68
CA LEU A 265 -1.37 -5.07 -6.91
C LEU A 265 -1.08 -5.36 -5.44
N GLN A 266 0.16 -5.75 -5.10
CA GLN A 266 0.53 -6.07 -3.72
C GLN A 266 1.06 -4.85 -2.96
N ARG A 267 1.46 -3.78 -3.66
CA ARG A 267 1.84 -2.50 -3.05
C ARG A 267 0.63 -1.58 -2.98
N HIS A 268 0.27 -1.17 -1.78
CA HIS A 268 -0.88 -0.31 -1.50
C HIS A 268 -0.57 1.18 -1.82
N THR A 269 -0.31 1.47 -3.09
CA THR A 269 0.19 2.76 -3.60
C THR A 269 -0.70 3.28 -4.72
N PRO A 270 -0.51 4.51 -5.22
CA PRO A 270 -1.26 4.99 -6.38
C PRO A 270 -1.16 4.10 -7.61
N ARG A 271 -0.06 3.34 -7.78
CA ARG A 271 0.12 2.39 -8.89
C ARG A 271 -0.81 1.18 -8.83
N ILE A 272 -1.53 0.98 -7.72
CA ILE A 272 -2.55 -0.08 -7.64
C ILE A 272 -3.63 0.08 -8.70
N LEU A 273 -3.89 1.30 -9.17
CA LEU A 273 -4.84 1.54 -10.26
C LEU A 273 -4.30 1.05 -11.61
N ASP A 274 -2.98 1.03 -11.83
CA ASP A 274 -2.38 0.42 -13.03
C ASP A 274 -2.57 -1.10 -13.01
N GLY A 275 -2.36 -1.71 -11.84
CA GLY A 275 -2.60 -3.13 -11.61
C GLY A 275 -4.07 -3.50 -11.76
N ALA A 276 -4.97 -2.70 -11.18
CA ALA A 276 -6.41 -2.90 -11.29
C ALA A 276 -6.87 -2.78 -12.75
N GLU A 277 -6.37 -1.81 -13.51
CA GLU A 277 -6.73 -1.67 -14.94
C GLU A 277 -6.29 -2.89 -15.76
N LYS A 278 -5.06 -3.40 -15.55
CA LYS A 278 -4.60 -4.65 -16.17
C LYS A 278 -5.51 -5.83 -15.80
N LEU A 279 -5.86 -5.95 -14.52
CA LEU A 279 -6.77 -6.99 -14.05
C LEU A 279 -8.16 -6.86 -14.72
N CYS A 280 -8.71 -5.65 -14.80
CA CYS A 280 -9.99 -5.41 -15.45
C CYS A 280 -9.97 -5.83 -16.93
N ILE A 281 -8.89 -5.53 -17.66
CA ILE A 281 -8.71 -5.96 -19.06
C ILE A 281 -8.70 -7.49 -19.16
N HIS A 282 -8.02 -8.19 -18.24
CA HIS A 282 -8.01 -9.66 -18.21
C HIS A 282 -9.40 -10.24 -17.93
N LEU A 283 -10.17 -9.62 -17.02
CA LEU A 283 -11.53 -10.07 -16.74
C LEU A 283 -12.48 -9.80 -17.93
N GLU A 284 -12.30 -8.71 -18.68
CA GLU A 284 -13.03 -8.47 -19.92
C GLU A 284 -12.70 -9.53 -20.99
N ALA A 285 -11.42 -9.86 -21.15
CA ALA A 285 -11.00 -10.91 -22.06
C ALA A 285 -11.64 -12.27 -21.68
N ALA A 286 -11.70 -12.59 -20.38
CA ALA A 286 -12.35 -13.81 -19.91
C ALA A 286 -13.87 -13.81 -20.18
N ARG A 287 -14.55 -12.66 -20.01
CA ARG A 287 -15.98 -12.53 -20.36
C ARG A 287 -16.22 -12.80 -21.85
N GLY A 288 -15.34 -12.30 -22.71
CA GLY A 288 -15.43 -12.53 -24.17
C GLY A 288 -15.24 -13.99 -24.59
N LYS A 289 -14.71 -14.85 -23.69
CA LYS A 289 -14.55 -16.30 -23.93
C LYS A 289 -15.72 -17.15 -23.40
N ARG A 290 -16.73 -16.52 -22.77
CA ARG A 290 -17.93 -17.19 -22.25
C ARG A 290 -18.88 -17.57 -23.37
N GLY A 291 -18.84 -18.46 -24.12
CA GLY A 291 -19.76 -18.85 -25.21
C GLY A 291 -19.04 -19.36 -26.43
N LYS A 292 -17.74 -19.56 -26.26
CA LYS A 292 -16.92 -20.22 -27.26
C LYS A 292 -16.68 -21.68 -26.87
#